data_c030456671d1fec8800036f38eb536b5
#
_entry.id   c030456671d1fec8800036f38eb536b5
#
_cell.length_a   1.000
_cell.length_b   1.000
_cell.length_c   1.000
_cell.angle_alpha   90.00
_cell.angle_beta   90.00
_cell.angle_gamma   90.00
#
_symmetry.space_group_name_H-M   'P 1'
#
loop_
_entity.id
_entity.type
_entity.pdbx_description
1 polymer ?
#
loop_
_entity_poly.entity_id
_entity_poly.type
_entity_poly.pdbx_seq_one_letter_code
_entity_poly.pdbx_strand_id
1 'polypeptide(L)'
;MSSVELQGITKDFPGLRALDDVTFSIKDGEFFVLLGPTGAGKTTTLRIIAGLTKQDLGTVIFDGISMENTTPSDRDVAYVFQQYSLYPTMTVFDNLAFPLRSPLRKTPESEIRKKVDETAQKLRITHLLDRKTARLSGGEMQRVSIGRAIVREPRVFLMDEPLSNLDAKLRESLRVELQHLQKTQGNTTLFVTHDQIEALTMADRIAVLNEGRVIQIGTPNDIYDRPATTFVATLVGTPRINLFKAGRDNGTVLIENSELHVPSAGNTPAQFLLGIRPEDVKLAAEGQFAGKLVLTEPLGVETILHIQSGGQTLLSLIPGMTDLKLNDTVRFTLVQDRLHYFDLEGKRL
;
A
#
# COMPACT_ATOMS: atom_id res chain seq x y z
N MET A 1 16.80 -12.93 10.98
CA MET A 1 16.41 -11.81 10.15
C MET A 1 16.66 -10.54 10.91
N SER A 2 16.23 -9.39 10.48
CA SER A 2 16.66 -8.15 11.16
C SER A 2 15.51 -7.16 11.29
N SER A 3 15.43 -6.49 12.43
CA SER A 3 14.64 -5.28 12.56
C SER A 3 15.29 -4.11 11.81
N VAL A 4 14.48 -3.17 11.33
CA VAL A 4 14.96 -1.95 10.65
C VAL A 4 14.32 -0.74 11.30
N GLU A 5 15.13 0.27 11.61
CA GLU A 5 14.64 1.51 12.19
C GLU A 5 15.22 2.71 11.43
N LEU A 6 14.37 3.67 11.14
CA LEU A 6 14.71 4.97 10.60
C LEU A 6 14.43 6.03 11.65
N GLN A 7 15.41 6.87 11.92
CA GLN A 7 15.30 7.94 12.91
C GLN A 7 15.63 9.28 12.25
N GLY A 8 14.62 10.13 12.08
CA GLY A 8 14.78 11.50 11.59
C GLY A 8 15.38 11.62 10.19
N ILE A 9 15.08 10.70 9.30
CA ILE A 9 15.66 10.67 7.95
C ILE A 9 15.18 11.87 7.13
N THR A 10 16.14 12.73 6.76
CA THR A 10 15.91 13.84 5.84
C THR A 10 16.80 13.67 4.61
N LYS A 11 16.24 13.96 3.43
CA LYS A 11 16.94 13.93 2.15
C LYS A 11 16.54 15.07 1.26
N ASP A 12 17.49 15.90 0.92
CA ASP A 12 17.35 16.99 -0.04
C ASP A 12 18.02 16.62 -1.38
N PHE A 13 17.36 16.91 -2.47
CA PHE A 13 17.92 16.96 -3.82
C PHE A 13 17.84 18.41 -4.33
N PRO A 14 18.59 18.81 -5.35
CA PRO A 14 18.53 20.16 -5.89
C PRO A 14 17.08 20.58 -6.21
N GLY A 15 16.55 21.54 -5.47
CA GLY A 15 15.19 22.06 -5.63
C GLY A 15 14.04 21.21 -5.07
N LEU A 16 14.34 20.09 -4.39
CA LEU A 16 13.31 19.19 -3.85
C LEU A 16 13.73 18.56 -2.51
N ARG A 17 12.95 18.76 -1.46
CA ARG A 17 13.04 17.94 -0.26
C ARG A 17 12.25 16.65 -0.46
N ALA A 18 12.97 15.56 -0.64
CA ALA A 18 12.38 14.26 -0.94
C ALA A 18 11.91 13.51 0.32
N LEU A 19 12.61 13.71 1.45
CA LEU A 19 12.22 13.18 2.78
C LEU A 19 12.45 14.25 3.82
N ASP A 20 11.54 14.35 4.77
CA ASP A 20 11.52 15.35 5.82
C ASP A 20 11.15 14.70 7.17
N ASP A 21 12.15 14.44 8.00
CA ASP A 21 12.03 13.84 9.34
C ASP A 21 11.29 12.49 9.36
N VAL A 22 11.60 11.60 8.41
CA VAL A 22 10.97 10.29 8.32
C VAL A 22 11.48 9.37 9.42
N THR A 23 10.57 8.96 10.29
CA THR A 23 10.84 8.08 11.43
C THR A 23 9.81 6.94 11.47
N PHE A 24 10.30 5.68 11.44
CA PHE A 24 9.51 4.47 11.67
C PHE A 24 10.40 3.27 11.97
N SER A 25 9.79 2.20 12.47
CA SER A 25 10.45 0.92 12.72
C SER A 25 9.70 -0.24 12.06
N ILE A 26 10.47 -1.22 11.58
CA ILE A 26 9.99 -2.50 11.04
C ILE A 26 10.49 -3.59 11.99
N LYS A 27 9.59 -4.43 12.48
CA LYS A 27 9.94 -5.54 13.37
C LYS A 27 10.58 -6.68 12.58
N ASP A 28 11.36 -7.50 13.27
CA ASP A 28 11.86 -8.74 12.66
C ASP A 28 10.71 -9.62 12.16
N GLY A 29 10.81 -10.10 10.91
CA GLY A 29 9.79 -10.92 10.26
C GLY A 29 8.51 -10.19 9.82
N GLU A 30 8.43 -8.85 9.98
CA GLU A 30 7.26 -8.06 9.60
C GLU A 30 7.17 -7.83 8.09
N PHE A 31 5.96 -7.92 7.54
CA PHE A 31 5.63 -7.40 6.22
C PHE A 31 5.15 -5.94 6.36
N PHE A 32 6.07 -5.01 6.21
CA PHE A 32 5.80 -3.59 6.34
C PHE A 32 5.61 -2.94 4.97
N VAL A 33 4.51 -2.21 4.79
CA VAL A 33 4.21 -1.53 3.53
C VAL A 33 4.36 -0.02 3.67
N LEU A 34 5.07 0.58 2.72
CA LEU A 34 5.14 2.03 2.56
C LEU A 34 4.20 2.44 1.41
N LEU A 35 3.05 2.99 1.76
CA LEU A 35 1.99 3.41 0.85
C LEU A 35 2.04 4.93 0.63
N GLY A 36 1.83 5.38 -0.59
CA GLY A 36 1.71 6.81 -0.89
C GLY A 36 1.65 7.11 -2.38
N PRO A 37 1.31 8.32 -2.79
CA PRO A 37 1.27 8.71 -4.19
C PRO A 37 2.66 8.71 -4.83
N THR A 38 2.69 8.82 -6.15
CA THR A 38 3.95 9.02 -6.89
C THR A 38 4.61 10.31 -6.42
N GLY A 39 5.93 10.27 -6.20
CA GLY A 39 6.67 11.43 -5.69
C GLY A 39 6.66 11.59 -4.16
N ALA A 40 5.95 10.76 -3.40
CA ALA A 40 5.90 10.86 -1.94
C ALA A 40 7.22 10.59 -1.20
N GLY A 41 8.26 10.08 -1.89
CA GLY A 41 9.57 9.75 -1.27
C GLY A 41 9.81 8.25 -1.04
N LYS A 42 8.90 7.36 -1.45
CA LYS A 42 8.94 5.91 -1.18
C LYS A 42 10.23 5.23 -1.68
N THR A 43 10.57 5.39 -2.98
CA THR A 43 11.81 4.86 -3.56
C THR A 43 13.06 5.44 -2.92
N THR A 44 13.03 6.73 -2.56
CA THR A 44 14.14 7.39 -1.86
C THR A 44 14.37 6.73 -0.50
N THR A 45 13.32 6.45 0.25
CA THR A 45 13.38 5.73 1.54
C THR A 45 14.00 4.35 1.37
N LEU A 46 13.55 3.55 0.40
CA LEU A 46 14.14 2.24 0.08
C LEU A 46 15.63 2.33 -0.24
N ARG A 47 16.01 3.29 -1.10
CA ARG A 47 17.41 3.48 -1.52
C ARG A 47 18.31 3.88 -0.36
N ILE A 48 17.80 4.65 0.62
CA ILE A 48 18.55 5.02 1.82
C ILE A 48 18.74 3.80 2.72
N ILE A 49 17.71 2.98 2.94
CA ILE A 49 17.82 1.73 3.71
C ILE A 49 18.82 0.78 3.06
N ALA A 50 18.79 0.66 1.72
CA ALA A 50 19.75 -0.15 0.97
C ALA A 50 21.19 0.40 0.96
N GLY A 51 21.41 1.64 1.41
CA GLY A 51 22.70 2.32 1.32
C GLY A 51 23.06 2.81 -0.08
N LEU A 52 22.12 2.78 -1.03
CA LEU A 52 22.31 3.25 -2.42
C LEU A 52 22.24 4.78 -2.54
N THR A 53 21.65 5.43 -1.55
CA THR A 53 21.57 6.89 -1.43
C THR A 53 21.88 7.25 0.01
N LYS A 54 22.75 8.23 0.23
CA LYS A 54 23.06 8.72 1.58
C LYS A 54 22.02 9.77 1.98
N GLN A 55 21.49 9.65 3.19
CA GLN A 55 20.66 10.67 3.83
C GLN A 55 21.49 11.90 4.20
N ASP A 56 20.84 13.05 4.34
CA ASP A 56 21.49 14.29 4.79
C ASP A 56 21.42 14.44 6.30
N LEU A 57 20.32 13.99 6.93
CA LEU A 57 20.15 13.92 8.38
C LEU A 57 19.52 12.57 8.76
N GLY A 58 19.66 12.20 10.04
CA GLY A 58 19.07 11.00 10.61
C GLY A 58 19.94 9.76 10.45
N THR A 59 19.44 8.63 10.97
CA THR A 59 20.20 7.37 11.05
C THR A 59 19.33 6.19 10.65
N VAL A 60 19.90 5.24 9.90
CA VAL A 60 19.34 3.92 9.61
C VAL A 60 19.99 2.90 10.54
N ILE A 61 19.18 2.10 11.22
CA ILE A 61 19.62 1.13 12.23
C ILE A 61 19.07 -0.25 11.85
N PHE A 62 19.93 -1.29 11.91
CA PHE A 62 19.55 -2.71 11.78
C PHE A 62 19.94 -3.41 13.08
N ASP A 63 18.97 -4.04 13.76
CA ASP A 63 19.16 -4.75 15.03
C ASP A 63 19.91 -3.92 16.09
N GLY A 64 19.60 -2.63 16.19
CA GLY A 64 20.25 -1.70 17.10
C GLY A 64 21.63 -1.19 16.64
N ILE A 65 22.10 -1.60 15.46
CA ILE A 65 23.41 -1.20 14.92
C ILE A 65 23.21 -0.16 13.81
N SER A 66 23.86 1.00 13.94
CA SER A 66 23.84 2.05 12.90
C SER A 66 24.51 1.57 11.61
N MET A 67 23.81 1.82 10.48
CA MET A 67 24.29 1.49 9.14
C MET A 67 25.05 2.62 8.45
N GLU A 68 25.41 3.70 9.16
CA GLU A 68 25.99 4.90 8.57
C GLU A 68 27.30 4.64 7.81
N ASN A 69 28.15 3.78 8.37
CA ASN A 69 29.46 3.43 7.80
C ASN A 69 29.45 2.07 7.08
N THR A 70 28.26 1.50 6.82
CA THR A 70 28.12 0.19 6.20
C THR A 70 27.83 0.35 4.72
N THR A 71 28.62 -0.33 3.88
CA THR A 71 28.42 -0.30 2.40
C THR A 71 27.12 -1.04 2.02
N PRO A 72 26.52 -0.75 0.85
CA PRO A 72 25.32 -1.48 0.39
C PRO A 72 25.51 -3.01 0.35
N SER A 73 26.71 -3.49 0.00
CA SER A 73 27.04 -4.92 -0.03
C SER A 73 27.04 -5.56 1.35
N ASP A 74 27.46 -4.82 2.37
CA ASP A 74 27.61 -5.33 3.74
C ASP A 74 26.33 -5.25 4.56
N ARG A 75 25.34 -4.46 4.09
CA ARG A 75 24.00 -4.41 4.70
C ARG A 75 23.21 -5.71 4.53
N ASP A 76 23.64 -6.57 3.61
CA ASP A 76 23.01 -7.85 3.26
C ASP A 76 21.51 -7.75 3.02
N VAL A 77 21.08 -6.73 2.27
CA VAL A 77 19.70 -6.53 1.82
C VAL A 77 19.51 -7.03 0.40
N ALA A 78 18.33 -7.56 0.07
CA ALA A 78 17.96 -7.82 -1.31
C ALA A 78 17.02 -6.73 -1.81
N TYR A 79 17.36 -6.12 -2.94
CA TYR A 79 16.56 -5.07 -3.56
C TYR A 79 15.90 -5.61 -4.84
N VAL A 80 14.56 -5.55 -4.88
CA VAL A 80 13.75 -5.84 -6.07
C VAL A 80 13.34 -4.52 -6.68
N PHE A 81 13.86 -4.23 -7.86
CA PHE A 81 13.58 -2.98 -8.58
C PHE A 81 12.24 -3.04 -9.32
N GLN A 82 11.62 -1.90 -9.53
CA GLN A 82 10.40 -1.75 -10.32
C GLN A 82 10.58 -2.27 -11.77
N GLN A 83 11.75 -2.03 -12.37
CA GLN A 83 12.15 -2.62 -13.64
C GLN A 83 13.01 -3.85 -13.34
N TYR A 84 12.52 -5.02 -13.55
CA TYR A 84 13.08 -6.36 -13.23
C TYR A 84 14.61 -6.46 -13.02
N SER A 85 15.40 -5.61 -13.71
CA SER A 85 16.88 -5.52 -13.64
C SER A 85 17.57 -6.86 -13.86
N LEU A 86 17.02 -7.73 -14.72
CA LEU A 86 17.59 -9.01 -15.08
C LEU A 86 18.72 -8.86 -16.09
N TYR A 87 19.65 -9.82 -16.09
CA TYR A 87 20.70 -9.92 -17.09
C TYR A 87 20.14 -10.59 -18.34
N PRO A 88 19.87 -9.86 -19.44
CA PRO A 88 19.08 -10.37 -20.58
C PRO A 88 19.77 -11.46 -21.38
N THR A 89 21.10 -11.51 -21.34
CA THR A 89 21.94 -12.52 -22.04
C THR A 89 22.06 -13.83 -21.28
N MET A 90 21.77 -13.82 -19.97
CA MET A 90 21.85 -14.98 -19.09
C MET A 90 20.55 -15.78 -19.09
N THR A 91 20.65 -17.08 -18.76
CA THR A 91 19.51 -17.92 -18.51
C THR A 91 18.80 -17.53 -17.19
N VAL A 92 17.60 -18.07 -16.94
CA VAL A 92 16.93 -17.94 -15.66
C VAL A 92 17.80 -18.53 -14.55
N PHE A 93 18.35 -19.73 -14.78
CA PHE A 93 19.27 -20.37 -13.83
C PHE A 93 20.44 -19.45 -13.47
N ASP A 94 21.11 -18.87 -14.47
CA ASP A 94 22.26 -18.01 -14.23
C ASP A 94 21.89 -16.69 -13.54
N ASN A 95 20.72 -16.11 -13.84
CA ASN A 95 20.21 -14.95 -13.10
C ASN A 95 19.97 -15.26 -11.62
N LEU A 96 19.40 -16.42 -11.31
CA LEU A 96 19.18 -16.88 -9.92
C LEU A 96 20.51 -17.23 -9.24
N ALA A 97 21.42 -17.89 -9.92
CA ALA A 97 22.72 -18.29 -9.41
C ALA A 97 23.70 -17.11 -9.22
N PHE A 98 23.54 -16.04 -9.97
CA PHE A 98 24.47 -14.91 -9.99
C PHE A 98 24.85 -14.37 -8.61
N PRO A 99 23.91 -14.03 -7.72
CA PRO A 99 24.25 -13.50 -6.40
C PRO A 99 24.97 -14.53 -5.51
N LEU A 100 24.76 -15.84 -5.73
CA LEU A 100 25.43 -16.90 -4.96
C LEU A 100 26.86 -17.17 -5.44
N ARG A 101 27.15 -16.89 -6.74
CA ARG A 101 28.47 -17.01 -7.33
C ARG A 101 29.41 -15.86 -6.97
N SER A 102 28.95 -14.91 -6.14
CA SER A 102 29.81 -13.82 -5.67
C SER A 102 31.07 -14.39 -4.97
N PRO A 103 32.29 -13.90 -5.30
CA PRO A 103 33.52 -14.34 -4.63
C PRO A 103 33.51 -14.19 -3.11
N LEU A 104 32.71 -13.23 -2.61
CA LEU A 104 32.55 -13.00 -1.17
C LEU A 104 31.81 -14.16 -0.46
N ARG A 105 30.91 -14.90 -1.16
CA ARG A 105 30.10 -15.96 -0.57
C ARG A 105 30.74 -17.33 -0.60
N LYS A 106 31.60 -17.59 -1.58
CA LYS A 106 32.30 -18.87 -1.76
C LYS A 106 31.38 -20.10 -1.73
N THR A 107 30.15 -19.98 -2.25
CA THR A 107 29.14 -21.05 -2.25
C THR A 107 29.50 -22.12 -3.27
N PRO A 108 29.56 -23.43 -2.91
CA PRO A 108 29.83 -24.51 -3.86
C PRO A 108 28.73 -24.61 -4.94
N GLU A 109 29.10 -24.99 -6.17
CA GLU A 109 28.16 -25.05 -7.31
C GLU A 109 27.01 -26.07 -7.06
N SER A 110 27.27 -27.17 -6.31
CA SER A 110 26.24 -28.11 -5.92
C SER A 110 25.18 -27.50 -5.00
N GLU A 111 25.60 -26.64 -4.08
CA GLU A 111 24.69 -25.90 -3.19
C GLU A 111 23.92 -24.80 -3.96
N ILE A 112 24.62 -24.11 -4.87
CA ILE A 112 23.99 -23.12 -5.76
C ILE A 112 22.84 -23.77 -6.55
N ARG A 113 23.10 -24.93 -7.19
CA ARG A 113 22.08 -25.66 -7.93
C ARG A 113 20.89 -26.01 -7.06
N LYS A 114 21.12 -26.55 -5.87
CA LYS A 114 20.06 -26.90 -4.92
C LYS A 114 19.20 -25.69 -4.55
N LYS A 115 19.82 -24.56 -4.15
CA LYS A 115 19.10 -23.32 -3.78
C LYS A 115 18.32 -22.72 -4.96
N VAL A 116 18.88 -22.76 -6.16
CA VAL A 116 18.20 -22.30 -7.40
C VAL A 116 16.99 -23.17 -7.71
N ASP A 117 17.14 -24.52 -7.65
CA ASP A 117 16.04 -25.44 -7.92
C ASP A 117 14.89 -25.27 -6.90
N GLU A 118 15.21 -25.17 -5.60
CA GLU A 118 14.24 -24.91 -4.54
C GLU A 118 13.50 -23.56 -4.74
N THR A 119 14.25 -22.51 -5.11
CA THR A 119 13.66 -21.18 -5.38
C THR A 119 12.78 -21.22 -6.62
N ALA A 120 13.23 -21.90 -7.68
CA ALA A 120 12.47 -22.04 -8.91
C ALA A 120 11.16 -22.83 -8.70
N GLN A 121 11.16 -23.84 -7.84
CA GLN A 121 9.95 -24.59 -7.44
C GLN A 121 8.96 -23.70 -6.69
N LYS A 122 9.42 -22.93 -5.67
CA LYS A 122 8.60 -22.01 -4.89
C LYS A 122 7.91 -20.98 -5.77
N LEU A 123 8.59 -20.50 -6.82
CA LEU A 123 8.09 -19.49 -7.75
C LEU A 123 7.43 -20.07 -9.02
N ARG A 124 7.33 -21.40 -9.12
CA ARG A 124 6.75 -22.11 -10.28
C ARG A 124 7.40 -21.76 -11.62
N ILE A 125 8.74 -21.57 -11.64
CA ILE A 125 9.54 -21.22 -12.82
C ILE A 125 10.56 -22.29 -13.19
N THR A 126 10.49 -23.50 -12.64
CA THR A 126 11.43 -24.60 -12.91
C THR A 126 11.56 -24.91 -14.41
N HIS A 127 10.43 -24.83 -15.15
CA HIS A 127 10.39 -25.09 -16.60
C HIS A 127 11.07 -23.98 -17.43
N LEU A 128 11.48 -22.89 -16.81
CA LEU A 128 12.12 -21.74 -17.46
C LEU A 128 13.63 -21.68 -17.24
N LEU A 129 14.23 -22.54 -16.39
CA LEU A 129 15.60 -22.41 -15.93
C LEU A 129 16.62 -22.27 -17.06
N ASP A 130 16.45 -23.01 -18.16
CA ASP A 130 17.37 -22.97 -19.32
C ASP A 130 17.02 -21.84 -20.31
N ARG A 131 15.92 -21.11 -20.10
CA ARG A 131 15.48 -20.04 -21.01
C ARG A 131 16.24 -18.74 -20.73
N LYS A 132 16.65 -18.02 -21.77
CA LYS A 132 17.22 -16.67 -21.64
C LYS A 132 16.13 -15.68 -21.17
N THR A 133 16.47 -14.80 -20.24
CA THR A 133 15.49 -13.86 -19.64
C THR A 133 14.94 -12.86 -20.65
N ALA A 134 15.64 -12.55 -21.74
CA ALA A 134 15.13 -11.73 -22.85
C ALA A 134 13.91 -12.34 -23.58
N ARG A 135 13.58 -13.63 -23.35
CA ARG A 135 12.45 -14.33 -23.99
C ARG A 135 11.29 -14.60 -23.02
N LEU A 136 11.28 -13.96 -21.87
CA LEU A 136 10.27 -14.13 -20.84
C LEU A 136 9.16 -13.08 -20.99
N SER A 137 7.94 -13.46 -20.59
CA SER A 137 6.86 -12.51 -20.36
C SER A 137 7.15 -11.62 -19.14
N GLY A 138 6.41 -10.51 -18.98
CA GLY A 138 6.57 -9.60 -17.86
C GLY A 138 6.45 -10.30 -16.49
N GLY A 139 5.45 -11.18 -16.34
CA GLY A 139 5.26 -11.94 -15.10
C GLY A 139 6.33 -12.98 -14.84
N GLU A 140 6.85 -13.65 -15.88
CA GLU A 140 7.97 -14.57 -15.74
C GLU A 140 9.24 -13.81 -15.33
N MET A 141 9.51 -12.62 -15.95
CA MET A 141 10.60 -11.75 -15.55
C MET A 141 10.49 -11.30 -14.09
N GLN A 142 9.28 -10.96 -13.64
CA GLN A 142 9.04 -10.56 -12.25
C GLN A 142 9.33 -11.69 -11.29
N ARG A 143 8.86 -12.92 -11.57
CA ARG A 143 9.16 -14.10 -10.74
C ARG A 143 10.67 -14.36 -10.66
N VAL A 144 11.38 -14.24 -11.76
CA VAL A 144 12.85 -14.39 -11.78
C VAL A 144 13.54 -13.29 -10.97
N SER A 145 13.08 -12.03 -11.06
CA SER A 145 13.61 -10.91 -10.28
C SER A 145 13.44 -11.12 -8.77
N ILE A 146 12.23 -11.55 -8.36
CA ILE A 146 11.93 -11.92 -6.97
C ILE A 146 12.78 -13.12 -6.55
N GLY A 147 12.88 -14.15 -7.38
CA GLY A 147 13.71 -15.34 -7.11
C GLY A 147 15.17 -15.01 -6.87
N ARG A 148 15.73 -14.08 -7.67
CA ARG A 148 17.11 -13.61 -7.47
C ARG A 148 17.31 -12.90 -6.13
N ALA A 149 16.28 -12.28 -5.58
CA ALA A 149 16.31 -11.72 -4.24
C ALA A 149 16.22 -12.82 -3.17
N ILE A 150 15.26 -13.74 -3.32
CA ILE A 150 14.96 -14.80 -2.34
C ILE A 150 16.12 -15.78 -2.17
N VAL A 151 16.77 -16.20 -3.28
CA VAL A 151 17.84 -17.21 -3.28
C VAL A 151 19.03 -16.86 -2.37
N ARG A 152 19.18 -15.57 -2.05
CA ARG A 152 20.26 -15.06 -1.18
C ARG A 152 19.98 -15.24 0.31
N GLU A 153 18.73 -15.42 0.72
CA GLU A 153 18.32 -15.40 2.14
C GLU A 153 18.84 -14.13 2.85
N PRO A 154 18.47 -12.93 2.38
CA PRO A 154 19.00 -11.67 2.92
C PRO A 154 18.40 -11.38 4.30
N ARG A 155 19.01 -10.45 5.04
CA ARG A 155 18.46 -9.96 6.32
C ARG A 155 17.15 -9.21 6.15
N VAL A 156 17.01 -8.43 5.07
CA VAL A 156 15.83 -7.61 4.76
C VAL A 156 15.55 -7.63 3.26
N PHE A 157 14.29 -7.79 2.90
CA PHE A 157 13.80 -7.61 1.53
C PHE A 157 13.30 -6.17 1.32
N LEU A 158 13.77 -5.52 0.29
CA LEU A 158 13.37 -4.19 -0.14
C LEU A 158 12.73 -4.30 -1.53
N MET A 159 11.43 -4.05 -1.64
CA MET A 159 10.66 -4.23 -2.88
C MET A 159 10.07 -2.89 -3.34
N ASP A 160 10.56 -2.37 -4.47
CA ASP A 160 10.16 -1.08 -5.04
C ASP A 160 9.11 -1.30 -6.13
N GLU A 161 7.84 -1.13 -5.78
CA GLU A 161 6.67 -1.31 -6.67
C GLU A 161 6.73 -2.57 -7.54
N PRO A 162 6.99 -3.76 -6.96
CA PRO A 162 7.34 -4.95 -7.74
C PRO A 162 6.19 -5.49 -8.59
N LEU A 163 4.95 -5.08 -8.37
CA LEU A 163 3.78 -5.58 -9.09
C LEU A 163 3.18 -4.56 -10.06
N SER A 164 3.72 -3.34 -10.13
CA SER A 164 3.14 -2.21 -10.89
C SER A 164 3.06 -2.46 -12.42
N ASN A 165 4.04 -3.19 -12.99
CA ASN A 165 4.15 -3.42 -14.43
C ASN A 165 3.40 -4.68 -14.93
N LEU A 166 2.52 -5.25 -14.10
CA LEU A 166 1.80 -6.49 -14.40
C LEU A 166 0.32 -6.23 -14.70
N ASP A 167 -0.28 -7.08 -15.53
CA ASP A 167 -1.73 -7.10 -15.70
C ASP A 167 -2.46 -7.49 -14.40
N ALA A 168 -3.74 -7.15 -14.29
CA ALA A 168 -4.50 -7.28 -13.06
C ALA A 168 -4.55 -8.73 -12.53
N LYS A 169 -4.75 -9.74 -13.41
CA LYS A 169 -4.87 -11.15 -13.02
C LYS A 169 -3.54 -11.70 -12.50
N LEU A 170 -2.45 -11.35 -13.16
CA LEU A 170 -1.12 -11.78 -12.76
C LEU A 170 -0.66 -11.08 -11.47
N ARG A 171 -0.99 -9.78 -11.31
CA ARG A 171 -0.75 -9.02 -10.08
C ARG A 171 -1.43 -9.66 -8.89
N GLU A 172 -2.71 -10.05 -9.01
CA GLU A 172 -3.46 -10.73 -7.95
C GLU A 172 -2.79 -12.06 -7.55
N SER A 173 -2.42 -12.90 -8.55
CA SER A 173 -1.74 -14.17 -8.29
C SER A 173 -0.42 -13.99 -7.55
N LEU A 174 0.42 -13.06 -8.03
CA LEU A 174 1.73 -12.80 -7.43
C LEU A 174 1.64 -12.15 -6.05
N ARG A 175 0.64 -11.32 -5.79
CA ARG A 175 0.37 -10.75 -4.47
C ARG A 175 0.16 -11.86 -3.43
N VAL A 176 -0.70 -12.84 -3.73
CA VAL A 176 -0.96 -13.98 -2.84
C VAL A 176 0.31 -14.82 -2.64
N GLU A 177 1.06 -15.09 -3.71
CA GLU A 177 2.31 -15.86 -3.62
C GLU A 177 3.37 -15.16 -2.77
N LEU A 178 3.57 -13.85 -2.95
CA LEU A 178 4.53 -13.08 -2.16
C LEU A 178 4.18 -13.05 -0.68
N GLN A 179 2.90 -12.84 -0.36
CA GLN A 179 2.43 -12.88 1.02
C GLN A 179 2.65 -14.26 1.66
N HIS A 180 2.33 -15.34 0.92
CA HIS A 180 2.56 -16.70 1.40
C HIS A 180 4.05 -17.00 1.61
N LEU A 181 4.90 -16.60 0.66
CA LEU A 181 6.35 -16.77 0.76
C LEU A 181 6.93 -16.06 1.98
N GLN A 182 6.52 -14.80 2.20
CA GLN A 182 6.98 -14.04 3.35
C GLN A 182 6.54 -14.68 4.67
N LYS A 183 5.27 -15.08 4.79
CA LYS A 183 4.75 -15.74 6.00
C LYS A 183 5.44 -17.08 6.31
N THR A 184 5.73 -17.86 5.26
CA THR A 184 6.40 -19.16 5.44
C THR A 184 7.89 -19.06 5.75
N GLN A 185 8.56 -18.02 5.26
CA GLN A 185 9.99 -17.79 5.48
C GLN A 185 10.26 -16.86 6.68
N GLY A 186 9.28 -16.09 7.13
CA GLY A 186 9.41 -15.14 8.23
C GLY A 186 10.34 -13.95 7.90
N ASN A 187 10.51 -13.60 6.63
CA ASN A 187 11.46 -12.59 6.19
C ASN A 187 10.97 -11.17 6.51
N THR A 188 11.83 -10.33 7.08
CA THR A 188 11.58 -8.89 7.20
C THR A 188 11.49 -8.27 5.81
N THR A 189 10.35 -7.65 5.50
CA THR A 189 10.08 -7.11 4.17
C THR A 189 9.59 -5.68 4.26
N LEU A 190 10.23 -4.76 3.52
CA LEU A 190 9.68 -3.44 3.21
C LEU A 190 9.21 -3.44 1.77
N PHE A 191 7.92 -3.33 1.60
CA PHE A 191 7.24 -3.32 0.30
C PHE A 191 6.71 -1.91 0.02
N VAL A 192 7.10 -1.34 -1.10
CA VAL A 192 6.65 -0.02 -1.54
C VAL A 192 5.59 -0.18 -2.61
N THR A 193 4.50 0.53 -2.48
CA THR A 193 3.42 0.57 -3.47
C THR A 193 2.65 1.88 -3.45
N HIS A 194 1.94 2.18 -4.52
CA HIS A 194 0.89 3.18 -4.59
C HIS A 194 -0.51 2.52 -4.66
N ASP A 195 -0.57 1.18 -4.72
CA ASP A 195 -1.81 0.41 -4.79
C ASP A 195 -2.33 0.11 -3.37
N GLN A 196 -3.50 0.65 -3.06
CA GLN A 196 -4.14 0.45 -1.75
C GLN A 196 -4.52 -1.01 -1.50
N ILE A 197 -4.89 -1.78 -2.56
CA ILE A 197 -5.28 -3.19 -2.39
C ILE A 197 -4.07 -4.01 -1.97
N GLU A 198 -2.90 -3.76 -2.57
CA GLU A 198 -1.66 -4.40 -2.15
C GLU A 198 -1.35 -4.08 -0.68
N ALA A 199 -1.42 -2.80 -0.30
CA ALA A 199 -1.14 -2.36 1.06
C ALA A 199 -2.09 -2.99 2.08
N LEU A 200 -3.41 -2.91 1.84
CA LEU A 200 -4.42 -3.41 2.79
C LEU A 200 -4.44 -4.94 2.92
N THR A 201 -4.05 -5.68 1.86
CA THR A 201 -4.14 -7.15 1.85
C THR A 201 -2.86 -7.85 2.28
N MET A 202 -1.68 -7.23 2.09
CA MET A 202 -0.39 -7.88 2.34
C MET A 202 0.26 -7.46 3.66
N ALA A 203 0.01 -6.24 4.13
CA ALA A 203 0.76 -5.66 5.23
C ALA A 203 0.35 -6.19 6.61
N ASP A 204 1.33 -6.39 7.48
CA ASP A 204 1.11 -6.42 8.93
C ASP A 204 0.93 -5.00 9.47
N ARG A 205 1.73 -4.05 8.99
CA ARG A 205 1.59 -2.61 9.22
C ARG A 205 1.88 -1.80 7.96
N ILE A 206 1.21 -0.65 7.86
CA ILE A 206 1.34 0.30 6.75
C ILE A 206 1.84 1.63 7.31
N ALA A 207 2.86 2.21 6.70
CA ALA A 207 3.17 3.63 6.83
C ALA A 207 2.66 4.37 5.59
N VAL A 208 1.83 5.37 5.80
CA VAL A 208 1.36 6.27 4.75
C VAL A 208 2.32 7.43 4.64
N LEU A 209 2.96 7.57 3.47
CA LEU A 209 3.91 8.64 3.16
C LEU A 209 3.27 9.65 2.22
N ASN A 210 3.40 10.92 2.52
CA ASN A 210 3.02 12.03 1.65
C ASN A 210 4.04 13.16 1.75
N GLU A 211 4.45 13.72 0.60
CA GLU A 211 5.37 14.87 0.52
C GLU A 211 6.61 14.71 1.43
N GLY A 212 7.20 13.51 1.41
CA GLY A 212 8.40 13.20 2.20
C GLY A 212 8.17 12.99 3.69
N ARG A 213 6.93 13.00 4.20
CA ARG A 213 6.60 12.84 5.62
C ARG A 213 5.72 11.62 5.87
N VAL A 214 5.91 10.96 7.00
CA VAL A 214 5.01 9.91 7.48
C VAL A 214 3.77 10.55 8.08
N ILE A 215 2.60 10.27 7.49
CA ILE A 215 1.31 10.82 7.93
C ILE A 215 0.65 9.94 8.98
N GLN A 216 0.72 8.60 8.80
CA GLN A 216 0.14 7.64 9.71
C GLN A 216 0.88 6.31 9.60
N ILE A 217 1.01 5.60 10.74
CA ILE A 217 1.46 4.20 10.79
C ILE A 217 0.41 3.41 11.57
N GLY A 218 -0.01 2.26 11.04
CA GLY A 218 -0.99 1.40 11.70
C GLY A 218 -1.16 0.08 10.99
N THR A 219 -2.01 -0.79 11.55
CA THR A 219 -2.50 -1.98 10.84
C THR A 219 -3.38 -1.58 9.66
N PRO A 220 -3.64 -2.47 8.69
CA PRO A 220 -4.61 -2.21 7.62
C PRO A 220 -5.96 -1.68 8.14
N ASN A 221 -6.47 -2.25 9.24
CA ASN A 221 -7.72 -1.79 9.86
C ASN A 221 -7.59 -0.37 10.44
N ASP A 222 -6.48 -0.03 11.09
CA ASP A 222 -6.27 1.33 11.62
C ASP A 222 -6.25 2.37 10.49
N ILE A 223 -5.61 2.04 9.35
CA ILE A 223 -5.53 2.93 8.20
C ILE A 223 -6.92 3.13 7.55
N TYR A 224 -7.71 2.06 7.46
CA TYR A 224 -9.03 2.10 6.84
C TYR A 224 -10.12 2.67 7.74
N ASP A 225 -10.24 2.15 8.98
CA ASP A 225 -11.33 2.50 9.91
C ASP A 225 -11.02 3.73 10.77
N ARG A 226 -9.73 4.08 10.94
CA ARG A 226 -9.28 5.20 11.77
C ARG A 226 -8.24 6.07 11.06
N PRO A 227 -8.55 6.57 9.84
CA PRO A 227 -7.62 7.44 9.13
C PRO A 227 -7.31 8.69 9.94
N ALA A 228 -6.02 9.01 10.11
CA ALA A 228 -5.59 10.17 10.88
C ALA A 228 -5.91 11.50 10.19
N THR A 229 -6.06 11.48 8.87
CA THR A 229 -6.36 12.66 8.08
C THR A 229 -7.32 12.35 6.93
N THR A 230 -7.94 13.38 6.37
CA THR A 230 -8.73 13.27 5.14
C THR A 230 -7.89 12.76 3.97
N PHE A 231 -6.58 13.07 3.94
CA PHE A 231 -5.66 12.52 2.95
C PHE A 231 -5.60 10.99 3.04
N VAL A 232 -5.38 10.43 4.23
CA VAL A 232 -5.37 8.97 4.43
C VAL A 232 -6.73 8.37 4.09
N ALA A 233 -7.82 9.00 4.54
CA ALA A 233 -9.19 8.54 4.28
C ALA A 233 -9.51 8.43 2.78
N THR A 234 -9.00 9.37 1.97
CA THR A 234 -9.20 9.39 0.51
C THR A 234 -8.21 8.52 -0.27
N LEU A 235 -7.05 8.22 0.33
CA LEU A 235 -6.04 7.36 -0.29
C LEU A 235 -6.48 5.90 -0.31
N VAL A 236 -7.25 5.47 0.72
CA VAL A 236 -7.71 4.09 0.88
C VAL A 236 -9.22 3.97 0.77
N GLY A 237 -9.68 2.94 0.07
CA GLY A 237 -11.09 2.65 -0.21
C GLY A 237 -11.47 2.94 -1.68
N THR A 238 -12.18 1.98 -2.27
CA THR A 238 -12.77 2.08 -3.62
C THR A 238 -14.23 1.64 -3.52
N PRO A 239 -15.18 2.55 -3.79
CA PRO A 239 -15.03 3.98 -4.11
C PRO A 239 -14.43 4.81 -2.97
N ARG A 240 -14.00 6.03 -3.30
CA ARG A 240 -13.45 6.95 -2.28
C ARG A 240 -14.50 7.32 -1.25
N ILE A 241 -14.04 7.62 -0.04
CA ILE A 241 -14.88 8.15 1.05
C ILE A 241 -15.60 9.44 0.58
N ASN A 242 -16.89 9.56 0.95
CA ASN A 242 -17.63 10.81 0.82
C ASN A 242 -17.11 11.78 1.88
N LEU A 243 -16.71 13.00 1.48
CA LEU A 243 -16.26 14.07 2.38
C LEU A 243 -17.11 15.30 2.17
N PHE A 244 -17.74 15.77 3.24
CA PHE A 244 -18.63 16.93 3.22
C PHE A 244 -18.22 17.93 4.29
N LYS A 245 -18.38 19.22 3.99
CA LYS A 245 -18.40 20.23 5.03
C LYS A 245 -19.68 20.09 5.84
N ALA A 246 -19.55 20.12 7.15
CA ALA A 246 -20.66 19.96 8.08
C ALA A 246 -20.55 20.97 9.22
N GLY A 247 -21.69 21.34 9.76
CA GLY A 247 -21.82 22.19 10.94
C GLY A 247 -22.63 21.52 12.02
N ARG A 248 -22.36 21.86 13.29
CA ARG A 248 -23.18 21.45 14.42
C ARG A 248 -24.18 22.53 14.78
N ASP A 249 -25.46 22.16 14.83
CA ASP A 249 -26.55 23.00 15.33
C ASP A 249 -27.42 22.18 16.32
N ASN A 250 -27.58 22.66 17.54
CA ASN A 250 -28.48 22.11 18.57
C ASN A 250 -28.42 20.58 18.75
N GLY A 251 -27.19 19.98 18.76
CA GLY A 251 -27.00 18.54 18.91
C GLY A 251 -27.19 17.73 17.64
N THR A 252 -27.37 18.40 16.50
CA THR A 252 -27.47 17.78 15.17
C THR A 252 -26.33 18.26 14.27
N VAL A 253 -25.78 17.38 13.49
CA VAL A 253 -24.81 17.69 12.44
C VAL A 253 -25.56 17.89 11.13
N LEU A 254 -25.43 19.06 10.53
CA LEU A 254 -26.01 19.41 9.23
C LEU A 254 -24.92 19.37 8.18
N ILE A 255 -25.13 18.63 7.09
CA ILE A 255 -24.23 18.62 5.95
C ILE A 255 -24.58 19.81 5.04
N GLU A 256 -23.57 20.64 4.74
CA GLU A 256 -23.78 21.85 3.93
C GLU A 256 -24.36 21.51 2.53
N ASN A 257 -25.32 22.31 2.09
CA ASN A 257 -26.01 22.18 0.80
C ASN A 257 -26.70 20.81 0.59
N SER A 258 -27.16 20.18 1.65
CA SER A 258 -27.92 18.92 1.57
C SER A 258 -29.06 18.90 2.59
N GLU A 259 -29.96 17.92 2.44
CA GLU A 259 -31.01 17.62 3.44
C GLU A 259 -30.53 16.62 4.50
N LEU A 260 -29.26 16.25 4.47
CA LEU A 260 -28.68 15.24 5.33
C LEU A 260 -28.35 15.82 6.70
N HIS A 261 -28.80 15.13 7.72
CA HIS A 261 -28.52 15.47 9.11
C HIS A 261 -28.33 14.20 9.94
N VAL A 262 -27.38 14.23 10.86
CA VAL A 262 -27.10 13.10 11.75
C VAL A 262 -26.99 13.60 13.19
N PRO A 263 -27.28 12.77 14.21
CA PRO A 263 -27.01 13.14 15.59
C PRO A 263 -25.54 13.51 15.79
N SER A 264 -25.29 14.55 16.56
CA SER A 264 -23.91 14.96 16.88
C SER A 264 -23.26 13.95 17.80
N ALA A 265 -22.09 13.44 17.44
CA ALA A 265 -21.27 12.61 18.32
C ALA A 265 -20.41 13.52 19.22
N GLY A 266 -20.78 13.63 20.47
CA GLY A 266 -19.94 14.25 21.50
C GLY A 266 -19.64 15.74 21.27
N ASN A 267 -18.37 16.10 21.51
CA ASN A 267 -17.90 17.50 21.53
C ASN A 267 -17.31 17.96 20.19
N THR A 268 -18.03 17.73 19.06
CA THR A 268 -17.58 18.19 17.75
C THR A 268 -17.54 19.73 17.65
N PRO A 269 -16.57 20.32 16.91
CA PRO A 269 -16.51 21.76 16.64
C PRO A 269 -17.77 22.27 15.94
N ALA A 270 -17.93 23.60 15.88
CA ALA A 270 -19.05 24.23 15.17
C ALA A 270 -19.04 23.94 13.65
N GLN A 271 -17.85 23.83 13.05
CA GLN A 271 -17.63 23.46 11.66
C GLN A 271 -16.51 22.43 11.55
N PHE A 272 -16.68 21.43 10.65
CA PHE A 272 -15.74 20.34 10.45
C PHE A 272 -16.01 19.64 9.10
N LEU A 273 -15.18 18.64 8.76
CA LEU A 273 -15.40 17.76 7.62
C LEU A 273 -15.96 16.41 8.13
N LEU A 274 -17.07 15.98 7.54
CA LEU A 274 -17.70 14.68 7.82
C LEU A 274 -17.34 13.70 6.71
N GLY A 275 -16.74 12.57 7.08
CA GLY A 275 -16.41 11.46 6.19
C GLY A 275 -17.41 10.31 6.34
N ILE A 276 -17.88 9.78 5.21
CA ILE A 276 -18.82 8.65 5.16
C ILE A 276 -18.33 7.67 4.11
N ARG A 277 -18.00 6.44 4.49
CA ARG A 277 -17.61 5.41 3.53
C ARG A 277 -18.81 5.04 2.65
N PRO A 278 -18.63 4.76 1.35
CA PRO A 278 -19.73 4.36 0.46
C PRO A 278 -20.50 3.13 0.92
N GLU A 279 -19.84 2.16 1.51
CA GLU A 279 -20.45 0.97 2.12
C GLU A 279 -21.26 1.25 3.40
N ASP A 280 -21.10 2.43 4.00
CA ASP A 280 -21.85 2.87 5.19
C ASP A 280 -23.06 3.75 4.83
N VAL A 281 -23.28 4.01 3.53
CA VAL A 281 -24.50 4.56 2.98
C VAL A 281 -25.39 3.38 2.54
N LYS A 282 -26.35 2.98 3.38
CA LYS A 282 -27.18 1.79 3.19
C LYS A 282 -28.54 2.12 2.60
N LEU A 283 -28.90 1.51 1.47
CA LEU A 283 -30.26 1.58 0.96
C LEU A 283 -31.23 0.90 1.95
N ALA A 284 -32.37 1.52 2.21
CA ALA A 284 -33.40 1.00 3.09
C ALA A 284 -34.78 1.56 2.66
N ALA A 285 -35.79 0.71 2.57
CA ALA A 285 -37.13 1.12 2.16
C ALA A 285 -37.71 2.22 3.07
N GLU A 286 -37.44 2.14 4.37
CA GLU A 286 -37.81 3.14 5.39
C GLU A 286 -36.58 3.98 5.82
N GLY A 287 -35.64 4.21 4.89
CA GLY A 287 -34.43 5.01 5.18
C GLY A 287 -34.78 6.43 5.63
N GLN A 288 -33.96 6.95 6.55
CA GLN A 288 -34.13 8.29 7.12
C GLN A 288 -34.04 9.39 6.04
N PHE A 289 -33.17 9.17 5.04
CA PHE A 289 -32.89 10.15 3.99
C PHE A 289 -33.43 9.67 2.65
N ALA A 290 -33.68 10.63 1.76
CA ALA A 290 -34.05 10.38 0.37
C ALA A 290 -33.09 11.13 -0.57
N GLY A 291 -32.85 10.57 -1.74
CA GLY A 291 -32.07 11.22 -2.78
C GLY A 291 -32.39 10.68 -4.15
N LYS A 292 -31.99 11.39 -5.17
CA LYS A 292 -32.22 11.04 -6.57
C LYS A 292 -31.02 10.28 -7.13
N LEU A 293 -31.25 9.14 -7.75
CA LEU A 293 -30.21 8.37 -8.39
C LEU A 293 -29.76 9.06 -9.69
N VAL A 294 -28.51 9.50 -9.75
CA VAL A 294 -27.96 10.24 -10.91
C VAL A 294 -27.03 9.41 -11.78
N LEU A 295 -26.41 8.34 -11.20
CA LEU A 295 -25.56 7.41 -11.94
C LEU A 295 -25.53 6.07 -11.22
N THR A 296 -25.38 4.98 -11.98
CA THR A 296 -25.08 3.62 -11.49
C THR A 296 -23.87 3.07 -12.21
N GLU A 297 -22.93 2.51 -11.45
CA GLU A 297 -21.71 1.87 -11.98
C GLU A 297 -21.68 0.40 -11.54
N PRO A 298 -22.19 -0.55 -12.35
CA PRO A 298 -22.16 -1.97 -12.01
C PRO A 298 -20.74 -2.52 -12.17
N LEU A 299 -20.20 -3.11 -11.10
CA LEU A 299 -18.88 -3.75 -11.08
C LEU A 299 -18.96 -5.29 -11.11
N GLY A 300 -20.17 -5.85 -11.27
CA GLY A 300 -20.46 -7.27 -11.28
C GLY A 300 -20.87 -7.80 -9.91
N VAL A 301 -19.96 -7.85 -8.96
CA VAL A 301 -20.26 -8.31 -7.59
C VAL A 301 -20.84 -7.20 -6.70
N GLU A 302 -20.67 -5.95 -7.09
CA GLU A 302 -21.12 -4.75 -6.39
C GLU A 302 -21.59 -3.71 -7.41
N THR A 303 -22.37 -2.73 -6.97
CA THR A 303 -22.78 -1.56 -7.76
C THR A 303 -22.54 -0.29 -6.96
N ILE A 304 -21.88 0.69 -7.58
CA ILE A 304 -21.75 2.04 -7.02
C ILE A 304 -22.95 2.86 -7.47
N LEU A 305 -23.63 3.47 -6.50
CA LEU A 305 -24.73 4.38 -6.73
C LEU A 305 -24.29 5.81 -6.44
N HIS A 306 -24.56 6.73 -7.33
CA HIS A 306 -24.42 8.16 -7.11
C HIS A 306 -25.79 8.73 -6.76
N ILE A 307 -25.97 9.12 -5.52
CA ILE A 307 -27.25 9.59 -4.96
C ILE A 307 -27.13 11.10 -4.71
N GLN A 308 -27.93 11.88 -5.40
CA GLN A 308 -28.03 13.34 -5.18
C GLN A 308 -29.04 13.64 -4.08
N SER A 309 -28.57 14.35 -3.02
CA SER A 309 -29.42 14.88 -1.95
C SER A 309 -29.13 16.37 -1.79
N GLY A 310 -30.10 17.21 -2.16
CA GLY A 310 -29.87 18.63 -2.30
C GLY A 310 -28.79 18.96 -3.33
N GLY A 311 -27.81 19.78 -2.98
CA GLY A 311 -26.66 20.14 -3.82
C GLY A 311 -25.47 19.18 -3.72
N GLN A 312 -25.55 18.09 -2.91
CA GLN A 312 -24.47 17.12 -2.69
C GLN A 312 -24.76 15.80 -3.41
N THR A 313 -23.70 15.12 -3.84
CA THR A 313 -23.76 13.76 -4.39
C THR A 313 -23.02 12.81 -3.46
N LEU A 314 -23.70 11.76 -2.99
CA LEU A 314 -23.14 10.71 -2.17
C LEU A 314 -22.88 9.47 -3.03
N LEU A 315 -21.78 8.79 -2.76
CA LEU A 315 -21.52 7.44 -3.24
C LEU A 315 -22.07 6.43 -2.23
N SER A 316 -22.79 5.45 -2.71
CA SER A 316 -23.19 4.26 -1.94
C SER A 316 -22.69 3.02 -2.66
N LEU A 317 -22.15 2.06 -1.92
CA LEU A 317 -21.73 0.76 -2.45
C LEU A 317 -22.70 -0.31 -1.98
N ILE A 318 -23.36 -0.95 -2.92
CA ILE A 318 -24.33 -2.02 -2.65
C ILE A 318 -23.87 -3.36 -3.24
N PRO A 319 -24.16 -4.49 -2.60
CA PRO A 319 -23.84 -5.81 -3.15
C PRO A 319 -24.69 -6.13 -4.39
N GLY A 320 -24.08 -6.80 -5.36
CA GLY A 320 -24.74 -7.29 -6.56
C GLY A 320 -25.10 -6.23 -7.59
N MET A 321 -25.95 -6.66 -8.53
CA MET A 321 -26.55 -5.80 -9.55
C MET A 321 -27.87 -5.21 -9.02
N THR A 322 -28.31 -4.10 -9.60
CA THR A 322 -29.56 -3.44 -9.21
C THR A 322 -30.44 -3.13 -10.44
N ASP A 323 -31.75 -3.17 -10.28
CA ASP A 323 -32.74 -2.76 -11.27
C ASP A 323 -33.12 -1.26 -11.17
N LEU A 324 -32.49 -0.53 -10.24
CA LEU A 324 -32.73 0.90 -10.07
C LEU A 324 -32.37 1.67 -11.34
N LYS A 325 -33.22 2.61 -11.70
CA LYS A 325 -33.08 3.45 -12.90
C LYS A 325 -32.64 4.86 -12.55
N LEU A 326 -32.02 5.52 -13.52
CA LEU A 326 -31.71 6.95 -13.39
C LEU A 326 -32.99 7.76 -13.08
N ASN A 327 -32.86 8.69 -12.17
CA ASN A 327 -33.91 9.53 -11.60
C ASN A 327 -34.85 8.83 -10.61
N ASP A 328 -34.67 7.56 -10.30
CA ASP A 328 -35.42 6.93 -9.20
C ASP A 328 -35.08 7.65 -7.88
N THR A 329 -36.10 7.82 -7.06
CA THR A 329 -35.90 8.28 -5.68
C THR A 329 -35.57 7.09 -4.82
N VAL A 330 -34.38 7.10 -4.22
CA VAL A 330 -33.92 6.03 -3.32
C VAL A 330 -33.91 6.55 -1.88
N ARG A 331 -34.28 5.68 -0.94
CA ARG A 331 -34.17 5.98 0.47
C ARG A 331 -32.98 5.24 1.06
N PHE A 332 -32.31 5.88 2.00
CA PHE A 332 -31.08 5.34 2.60
C PHE A 332 -30.91 5.79 4.05
N THR A 333 -30.00 5.11 4.75
CA THR A 333 -29.53 5.47 6.08
C THR A 333 -28.02 5.59 6.08
N LEU A 334 -27.47 6.31 7.06
CA LEU A 334 -26.03 6.40 7.33
C LEU A 334 -25.70 5.61 8.57
N VAL A 335 -24.66 4.76 8.52
CA VAL A 335 -24.19 4.00 9.68
C VAL A 335 -23.45 4.95 10.62
N GLN A 336 -24.13 5.39 11.68
CA GLN A 336 -23.67 6.48 12.56
C GLN A 336 -22.35 6.18 13.27
N ASP A 337 -22.15 4.94 13.73
CA ASP A 337 -20.95 4.53 14.48
C ASP A 337 -19.69 4.46 13.59
N ARG A 338 -19.85 4.59 12.27
CA ARG A 338 -18.77 4.54 11.27
C ARG A 338 -18.52 5.87 10.59
N LEU A 339 -19.09 6.95 11.10
CA LEU A 339 -18.82 8.30 10.62
C LEU A 339 -17.42 8.76 11.06
N HIS A 340 -16.73 9.46 10.16
CA HIS A 340 -15.42 10.03 10.43
C HIS A 340 -15.52 11.54 10.56
N TYR A 341 -14.89 12.09 11.59
CA TYR A 341 -14.90 13.52 11.86
C TYR A 341 -13.48 14.07 11.72
N PHE A 342 -13.32 15.13 10.95
CA PHE A 342 -12.04 15.82 10.75
C PHE A 342 -12.22 17.32 10.95
N ASP A 343 -11.19 18.00 11.43
CA ASP A 343 -11.16 19.44 11.45
C ASP A 343 -11.10 20.01 10.01
N LEU A 344 -11.16 21.33 9.88
CA LEU A 344 -11.10 22.00 8.56
C LEU A 344 -9.72 21.88 7.89
N GLU A 345 -8.68 21.52 8.64
CA GLU A 345 -7.34 21.23 8.12
C GLU A 345 -7.21 19.74 7.68
N GLY A 346 -8.25 18.94 7.90
CA GLY A 346 -8.31 17.54 7.53
C GLY A 346 -7.70 16.58 8.55
N LYS A 347 -7.42 17.00 9.78
CA LYS A 347 -6.97 16.11 10.86
C LYS A 347 -8.16 15.50 11.57
N ARG A 348 -8.04 14.21 11.95
CA ARG A 348 -9.07 13.51 12.71
C ARG A 348 -9.34 14.18 14.05
N LEU A 349 -10.64 14.33 14.41
CA LEU A 349 -11.12 14.83 15.69
C LEU A 349 -11.28 13.72 16.73
#